data_5eb510894b71d2f20bfed435c05edcb6
#
_entry.id   5eb510894b71d2f20bfed435c05edcb6
#
_cell.length_a   1.000
_cell.length_b   1.000
_cell.length_c   1.000
_cell.angle_alpha   90.00
_cell.angle_beta   90.00
_cell.angle_gamma   90.00
#
_symmetry.space_group_name_H-M   'P 1'
#
loop_
_entity.id
_entity.type
_entity.pdbx_description
1 polymer ?
#
loop_
_entity_poly.entity_id
_entity_poly.type
_entity_poly.pdbx_seq_one_letter_code
_entity_poly.pdbx_strand_id
1 'polypeptide(L)'
;MAKGDLKQPIVEEISGYIKDAQSVVLVDYRGLTVEQDTKLRKLCRENGVVYKVYKNTMMNFAFKGTDFEALAPYLEGPSAVAISSTDATAPARVMGKFAKEAKALEIKGGVVEGVAYDAAGIASIADIPGREELLAKLLGSMQSPIANFARVMQQLADKGGAGDAVAEAPAEEAPAAEETAEAPAVEEAPAEEAPAEESAE
;
A
#
# COMPACT_ATOMS: atom_id res chain seq x y z
N MET A 1 36.28 25.61 -1.00
CA MET A 1 35.44 24.41 -0.77
C MET A 1 34.51 24.24 -1.95
N ALA A 2 34.68 23.17 -2.69
CA ALA A 2 33.84 22.88 -3.86
C ALA A 2 32.39 22.63 -3.42
N LYS A 3 31.40 23.12 -4.17
CA LYS A 3 29.97 22.89 -3.89
C LYS A 3 29.58 21.40 -3.79
N GLY A 4 30.49 20.48 -4.15
CA GLY A 4 30.35 19.04 -4.02
C GLY A 4 30.47 18.57 -2.57
N ASP A 5 31.42 19.10 -1.82
CA ASP A 5 31.75 18.62 -0.47
C ASP A 5 30.62 18.80 0.54
N LEU A 6 29.75 19.80 0.36
CA LEU A 6 28.58 20.05 1.20
C LEU A 6 27.40 19.12 0.88
N LYS A 7 27.42 18.44 -0.26
CA LYS A 7 26.33 17.56 -0.69
C LYS A 7 26.61 16.09 -0.37
N GLN A 8 27.88 15.72 -0.25
CA GLN A 8 28.27 14.35 0.07
C GLN A 8 27.70 13.87 1.40
N PRO A 9 27.79 14.60 2.52
CA PRO A 9 27.27 14.14 3.80
C PRO A 9 25.74 13.94 3.78
N ILE A 10 25.00 14.73 2.97
CA ILE A 10 23.55 14.53 2.84
C ILE A 10 23.23 13.25 2.05
N VAL A 11 23.99 12.97 1.00
CA VAL A 11 23.83 11.73 0.22
C VAL A 11 24.22 10.51 1.06
N GLU A 12 25.25 10.62 1.89
CA GLU A 12 25.65 9.57 2.84
C GLU A 12 24.58 9.35 3.93
N GLU A 13 23.97 10.43 4.43
CA GLU A 13 22.84 10.34 5.36
C GLU A 13 21.66 9.61 4.73
N ILE A 14 21.28 9.98 3.49
CA ILE A 14 20.17 9.34 2.77
C ILE A 14 20.50 7.87 2.52
N SER A 15 21.72 7.55 2.05
CA SER A 15 22.13 6.17 1.82
C SER A 15 22.20 5.34 3.10
N GLY A 16 22.49 5.96 4.24
CA GLY A 16 22.39 5.31 5.56
C GLY A 16 20.96 4.90 5.88
N TYR A 17 19.99 5.80 5.69
CA TYR A 17 18.58 5.45 5.91
C TYR A 17 18.04 4.41 4.93
N ILE A 18 18.50 4.44 3.67
CA ILE A 18 18.04 3.53 2.62
C ILE A 18 18.56 2.11 2.84
N LYS A 19 19.78 1.94 3.34
CA LYS A 19 20.36 0.60 3.60
C LYS A 19 19.56 -0.23 4.59
N ASP A 20 19.00 0.45 5.59
CA ASP A 20 18.20 -0.19 6.64
C ASP A 20 16.69 -0.14 6.33
N ALA A 21 16.29 0.46 5.19
CA ALA A 21 14.91 0.68 4.84
C ALA A 21 14.25 -0.59 4.26
N GLN A 22 13.11 -0.98 4.82
CA GLN A 22 12.23 -2.00 4.24
C GLN A 22 11.26 -1.41 3.23
N SER A 23 10.92 -0.13 3.39
CA SER A 23 10.03 0.57 2.48
C SER A 23 10.34 2.06 2.39
N VAL A 24 10.11 2.61 1.19
CA VAL A 24 10.28 4.01 0.85
C VAL A 24 9.08 4.47 0.05
N VAL A 25 8.40 5.52 0.52
CA VAL A 25 7.24 6.11 -0.16
C VAL A 25 7.53 7.57 -0.49
N LEU A 26 7.28 7.95 -1.74
CA LEU A 26 7.41 9.30 -2.25
C LEU A 26 6.06 10.01 -2.24
N VAL A 27 6.04 11.21 -1.69
CA VAL A 27 4.83 12.04 -1.61
C VAL A 27 5.11 13.47 -2.06
N ASP A 28 4.12 14.11 -2.64
CA ASP A 28 4.12 15.56 -2.88
C ASP A 28 3.53 16.26 -1.64
N TYR A 29 4.28 17.18 -1.07
CA TYR A 29 3.90 17.91 0.15
C TYR A 29 3.34 19.31 -0.14
N ARG A 30 3.22 19.70 -1.40
CA ARG A 30 2.71 21.03 -1.77
C ARG A 30 1.25 21.18 -1.36
N GLY A 31 0.91 22.40 -0.93
CA GLY A 31 -0.44 22.73 -0.52
C GLY A 31 -0.80 22.35 0.92
N LEU A 32 0.10 21.70 1.66
CA LEU A 32 -0.09 21.46 3.07
C LEU A 32 0.08 22.75 3.90
N THR A 33 -0.79 22.93 4.88
CA THR A 33 -0.60 23.98 5.88
C THR A 33 0.47 23.57 6.90
N VAL A 34 1.06 24.54 7.61
CA VAL A 34 2.05 24.27 8.65
C VAL A 34 1.52 23.36 9.75
N GLU A 35 0.26 23.52 10.10
CA GLU A 35 -0.40 22.66 11.10
C GLU A 35 -0.53 21.22 10.61
N GLN A 36 -0.89 21.03 9.35
CA GLN A 36 -1.00 19.71 8.74
C GLN A 36 0.36 19.01 8.65
N ASP A 37 1.41 19.73 8.19
CA ASP A 37 2.77 19.17 8.13
C ASP A 37 3.29 18.80 9.54
N THR A 38 2.98 19.61 10.55
CA THR A 38 3.34 19.31 11.94
C THR A 38 2.63 18.06 12.47
N LYS A 39 1.33 17.90 12.16
CA LYS A 39 0.57 16.69 12.49
C LYS A 39 1.13 15.46 11.77
N LEU A 40 1.42 15.59 10.47
CA LEU A 40 2.02 14.52 9.68
C LEU A 40 3.36 14.05 10.28
N ARG A 41 4.24 14.99 10.61
CA ARG A 41 5.54 14.69 11.24
C ARG A 41 5.39 14.01 12.60
N LYS A 42 4.36 14.37 13.37
CA LYS A 42 4.06 13.73 14.64
C LYS A 42 3.61 12.29 14.42
N LEU A 43 2.65 12.06 13.52
CA LEU A 43 2.15 10.72 13.17
C LEU A 43 3.27 9.82 12.61
N CYS A 44 4.16 10.36 11.77
CA CYS A 44 5.31 9.63 11.28
C CYS A 44 6.23 9.17 12.41
N ARG A 45 6.57 10.06 13.36
CA ARG A 45 7.42 9.71 14.51
C ARG A 45 6.77 8.66 15.42
N GLU A 46 5.45 8.75 15.65
CA GLU A 46 4.71 7.77 16.46
C GLU A 46 4.70 6.37 15.83
N ASN A 47 4.74 6.29 14.50
CA ASN A 47 4.78 5.03 13.74
C ASN A 47 6.20 4.60 13.31
N GLY A 48 7.25 5.23 13.82
CA GLY A 48 8.64 4.87 13.48
C GLY A 48 9.04 5.18 12.03
N VAL A 49 8.32 6.09 11.36
CA VAL A 49 8.59 6.50 9.98
C VAL A 49 9.44 7.77 9.97
N VAL A 50 10.55 7.73 9.26
CA VAL A 50 11.41 8.89 9.02
C VAL A 50 10.85 9.67 7.84
N TYR A 51 10.29 10.85 8.09
CA TYR A 51 9.78 11.75 7.06
C TYR A 51 10.72 12.94 6.88
N LYS A 52 11.32 13.05 5.69
CA LYS A 52 12.24 14.13 5.34
C LYS A 52 12.05 14.61 3.91
N VAL A 53 12.36 15.88 3.68
CA VAL A 53 12.33 16.49 2.36
C VAL A 53 13.76 16.67 1.87
N TYR A 54 14.07 16.06 0.73
CA TYR A 54 15.37 16.17 0.09
C TYR A 54 15.26 16.64 -1.35
N LYS A 55 16.35 17.09 -1.89
CA LYS A 55 16.43 17.48 -3.30
C LYS A 55 16.46 16.22 -4.18
N ASN A 56 15.62 16.18 -5.25
CA ASN A 56 15.49 15.03 -6.14
C ASN A 56 16.83 14.51 -6.69
N THR A 57 17.76 15.42 -7.04
CA THR A 57 19.09 15.01 -7.52
C THR A 57 19.90 14.26 -6.48
N MET A 58 19.74 14.57 -5.17
CA MET A 58 20.44 13.86 -4.09
C MET A 58 19.81 12.48 -3.85
N MET A 59 18.48 12.41 -3.92
CA MET A 59 17.75 11.14 -3.85
C MET A 59 18.11 10.23 -5.00
N ASN A 60 18.18 10.74 -6.24
CA ASN A 60 18.62 9.98 -7.40
C ASN A 60 20.05 9.41 -7.23
N PHE A 61 20.97 10.17 -6.63
CA PHE A 61 22.32 9.66 -6.36
C PHE A 61 22.32 8.57 -5.29
N ALA A 62 21.47 8.68 -4.27
CA ALA A 62 21.38 7.73 -3.19
C ALA A 62 20.65 6.43 -3.61
N PHE A 63 19.70 6.51 -4.55
CA PHE A 63 18.94 5.35 -5.05
C PHE A 63 19.71 4.52 -6.08
N LYS A 64 20.70 5.11 -6.76
CA LYS A 64 21.53 4.39 -7.73
C LYS A 64 22.22 3.20 -7.08
N GLY A 65 22.03 2.02 -7.68
CA GLY A 65 22.62 0.78 -7.18
C GLY A 65 21.92 0.16 -5.98
N THR A 66 20.69 0.62 -5.66
CA THR A 66 19.83 0.00 -4.66
C THR A 66 18.51 -0.44 -5.30
N ASP A 67 17.75 -1.29 -4.61
CA ASP A 67 16.44 -1.78 -5.06
C ASP A 67 15.42 -0.65 -5.27
N PHE A 68 15.74 0.56 -4.80
CA PHE A 68 14.92 1.76 -4.90
C PHE A 68 15.15 2.56 -6.21
N GLU A 69 15.99 2.10 -7.12
CA GLU A 69 16.22 2.75 -8.42
C GLU A 69 14.94 2.85 -9.27
N ALA A 70 14.00 1.93 -9.07
CA ALA A 70 12.67 1.96 -9.68
C ALA A 70 11.85 3.23 -9.35
N LEU A 71 12.23 3.99 -8.30
CA LEU A 71 11.60 5.27 -7.94
C LEU A 71 12.10 6.46 -8.76
N ALA A 72 13.16 6.30 -9.56
CA ALA A 72 13.72 7.40 -10.34
C ALA A 72 12.71 8.15 -11.22
N PRO A 73 11.77 7.47 -11.94
CA PRO A 73 10.76 8.15 -12.74
C PRO A 73 9.75 8.96 -11.91
N TYR A 74 9.54 8.61 -10.63
CA TYR A 74 8.60 9.30 -9.74
C TYR A 74 9.21 10.52 -9.04
N LEU A 75 10.51 10.78 -9.20
CA LEU A 75 11.22 11.93 -8.61
C LEU A 75 11.03 13.22 -9.42
N GLU A 76 9.89 13.42 -10.04
CA GLU A 76 9.54 14.66 -10.73
C GLU A 76 8.82 15.63 -9.78
N GLY A 77 9.13 16.92 -9.86
CA GLY A 77 8.55 17.96 -9.01
C GLY A 77 8.99 17.89 -7.54
N PRO A 78 8.30 18.55 -6.61
CA PRO A 78 8.62 18.52 -5.20
C PRO A 78 8.32 17.13 -4.62
N SER A 79 9.25 16.59 -3.86
CA SER A 79 9.12 15.25 -3.32
C SER A 79 9.62 15.23 -1.88
N ALA A 80 8.83 14.62 -1.02
CA ALA A 80 9.24 14.23 0.32
C ALA A 80 9.32 12.69 0.38
N VAL A 81 10.19 12.19 1.23
CA VAL A 81 10.44 10.76 1.40
C VAL A 81 10.00 10.33 2.77
N ALA A 82 9.21 9.27 2.83
CA ALA A 82 8.86 8.58 4.05
C ALA A 82 9.55 7.20 4.04
N ILE A 83 10.41 6.96 5.00
CA ILE A 83 11.25 5.75 5.09
C ILE A 83 10.88 5.00 6.37
N SER A 84 10.75 3.69 6.30
CA SER A 84 10.63 2.83 7.48
C SER A 84 11.61 1.68 7.41
N SER A 85 12.22 1.40 8.56
CA SER A 85 13.13 0.27 8.77
C SER A 85 12.49 -0.88 9.56
N THR A 86 11.36 -0.62 10.24
CA THR A 86 10.73 -1.59 11.14
C THR A 86 9.55 -2.28 10.46
N ASP A 87 8.62 -1.50 9.92
CA ASP A 87 7.39 -1.99 9.28
C ASP A 87 7.35 -1.56 7.82
N ALA A 88 7.28 -2.52 6.90
CA ALA A 88 7.22 -2.25 5.46
C ALA A 88 5.95 -1.48 5.05
N THR A 89 4.83 -1.68 5.75
CA THR A 89 3.55 -1.03 5.42
C THR A 89 3.31 0.30 6.14
N ALA A 90 4.11 0.62 7.17
CA ALA A 90 3.90 1.82 8.01
C ALA A 90 3.89 3.14 7.21
N PRO A 91 4.84 3.42 6.30
CA PRO A 91 4.83 4.65 5.52
C PRO A 91 3.59 4.78 4.64
N ALA A 92 3.22 3.70 3.92
CA ALA A 92 2.03 3.70 3.06
C ALA A 92 0.75 3.95 3.88
N ARG A 93 0.63 3.28 5.04
CA ARG A 93 -0.53 3.43 5.94
C ARG A 93 -0.65 4.85 6.50
N VAL A 94 0.44 5.44 6.99
CA VAL A 94 0.43 6.80 7.55
C VAL A 94 0.12 7.81 6.47
N MET A 95 0.79 7.73 5.31
CA MET A 95 0.57 8.64 4.19
C MET A 95 -0.83 8.47 3.59
N GLY A 96 -1.32 7.24 3.44
CA GLY A 96 -2.66 6.98 2.93
C GLY A 96 -3.78 7.47 3.85
N LYS A 97 -3.64 7.30 5.18
CA LYS A 97 -4.58 7.87 6.16
C LYS A 97 -4.58 9.39 6.11
N PHE A 98 -3.40 9.99 6.07
CA PHE A 98 -3.27 11.44 6.03
C PHE A 98 -3.74 12.05 4.69
N ALA A 99 -3.55 11.37 3.57
CA ALA A 99 -4.07 11.80 2.27
C ALA A 99 -5.62 11.82 2.24
N LYS A 100 -6.29 10.96 3.01
CA LYS A 100 -7.75 11.01 3.20
C LYS A 100 -8.20 12.22 4.01
N GLU A 101 -7.39 12.71 4.95
CA GLU A 101 -7.66 13.92 5.75
C GLU A 101 -7.26 15.20 5.01
N ALA A 102 -6.11 15.21 4.36
CA ALA A 102 -5.55 16.36 3.65
C ALA A 102 -5.41 16.04 2.16
N LYS A 103 -6.37 16.46 1.36
CA LYS A 103 -6.40 16.25 -0.11
C LYS A 103 -5.22 16.88 -0.85
N ALA A 104 -4.46 17.74 -0.19
CA ALA A 104 -3.27 18.39 -0.75
C ALA A 104 -2.04 17.45 -0.78
N LEU A 105 -2.06 16.34 0.01
CA LEU A 105 -0.99 15.34 -0.01
C LEU A 105 -1.26 14.34 -1.14
N GLU A 106 -0.38 14.31 -2.13
CA GLU A 106 -0.44 13.34 -3.23
C GLU A 106 0.66 12.29 -3.07
N ILE A 107 0.29 11.02 -3.14
CA ILE A 107 1.24 9.91 -3.16
C ILE A 107 1.67 9.70 -4.61
N LYS A 108 2.98 9.76 -4.87
CA LYS A 108 3.54 9.54 -6.22
C LYS A 108 3.81 8.08 -6.51
N GLY A 109 4.31 7.37 -5.54
CA GLY A 109 4.66 5.96 -5.63
C GLY A 109 5.57 5.57 -4.49
N GLY A 110 5.96 4.31 -4.46
CA GLY A 110 6.86 3.80 -3.43
C GLY A 110 7.39 2.42 -3.76
N VAL A 111 8.39 2.01 -3.01
CA VAL A 111 8.92 0.65 -3.03
C VAL A 111 8.68 0.05 -1.65
N VAL A 112 8.08 -1.12 -1.62
CA VAL A 112 7.81 -1.89 -0.41
C VAL A 112 8.39 -3.28 -0.60
N GLU A 113 9.31 -3.68 0.27
CA GLU A 113 10.01 -4.98 0.19
C GLU A 113 10.67 -5.25 -1.18
N GLY A 114 11.24 -4.21 -1.81
CA GLY A 114 11.90 -4.34 -3.12
C GLY A 114 10.96 -4.32 -4.32
N VAL A 115 9.64 -4.26 -4.12
CA VAL A 115 8.65 -4.16 -5.19
C VAL A 115 8.19 -2.71 -5.35
N ALA A 116 8.26 -2.20 -6.57
CA ALA A 116 7.80 -0.85 -6.90
C ALA A 116 6.28 -0.83 -7.10
N TYR A 117 5.63 0.14 -6.48
CA TYR A 117 4.19 0.37 -6.55
C TYR A 117 3.89 1.79 -6.98
N ASP A 118 2.89 1.93 -7.83
CA ASP A 118 2.31 3.21 -8.20
C ASP A 118 1.40 3.77 -7.08
N ALA A 119 0.91 4.98 -7.25
CA ALA A 119 0.00 5.62 -6.31
C ALA A 119 -1.21 4.74 -5.93
N ALA A 120 -1.82 4.05 -6.90
CA ALA A 120 -2.95 3.14 -6.67
C ALA A 120 -2.53 1.90 -5.86
N GLY A 121 -1.35 1.34 -6.14
CA GLY A 121 -0.78 0.22 -5.40
C GLY A 121 -0.49 0.59 -3.94
N ILE A 122 0.10 1.77 -3.71
CA ILE A 122 0.35 2.29 -2.35
C ILE A 122 -0.96 2.52 -1.59
N ALA A 123 -2.02 3.00 -2.26
CA ALA A 123 -3.34 3.17 -1.63
C ALA A 123 -3.92 1.82 -1.16
N SER A 124 -3.75 0.76 -1.94
CA SER A 124 -4.16 -0.60 -1.55
C SER A 124 -3.35 -1.13 -0.35
N ILE A 125 -2.04 -0.86 -0.34
CA ILE A 125 -1.17 -1.23 0.80
C ILE A 125 -1.52 -0.41 2.05
N ALA A 126 -1.94 0.85 1.89
CA ALA A 126 -2.33 1.71 2.99
C ALA A 126 -3.54 1.19 3.80
N ASP A 127 -4.41 0.40 3.17
CA ASP A 127 -5.55 -0.21 3.85
C ASP A 127 -5.17 -1.48 4.64
N ILE A 128 -3.94 -2.00 4.45
CA ILE A 128 -3.44 -3.15 5.20
C ILE A 128 -3.09 -2.72 6.62
N PRO A 129 -3.66 -3.37 7.65
CA PRO A 129 -3.33 -3.08 9.04
C PRO A 129 -1.88 -3.47 9.37
N GLY A 130 -1.35 -2.93 10.46
CA GLY A 130 -0.01 -3.25 10.92
C GLY A 130 0.15 -4.72 11.31
N ARG A 131 1.40 -5.17 11.40
CA ARG A 131 1.76 -6.56 11.73
C ARG A 131 1.09 -7.07 13.00
N GLU A 132 1.05 -6.25 14.04
CA GLU A 132 0.44 -6.62 15.33
C GLU A 132 -1.08 -6.80 15.20
N GLU A 133 -1.75 -5.93 14.45
CA GLU A 133 -3.19 -6.05 14.19
C GLU A 133 -3.53 -7.27 13.34
N LEU A 134 -2.67 -7.63 12.36
CA LEU A 134 -2.82 -8.83 11.55
C LEU A 134 -2.68 -10.09 12.41
N LEU A 135 -1.69 -10.13 13.29
CA LEU A 135 -1.53 -11.24 14.25
C LEU A 135 -2.70 -11.34 15.20
N ALA A 136 -3.20 -10.19 15.71
CA ALA A 136 -4.37 -10.17 16.58
C ALA A 136 -5.63 -10.68 15.85
N LYS A 137 -5.84 -10.28 14.58
CA LYS A 137 -6.95 -10.77 13.75
C LYS A 137 -6.83 -12.29 13.50
N LEU A 138 -5.62 -12.76 13.19
CA LEU A 138 -5.36 -14.18 12.99
C LEU A 138 -5.71 -14.99 14.26
N LEU A 139 -5.19 -14.58 15.41
CA LEU A 139 -5.47 -15.24 16.68
C LEU A 139 -6.97 -15.18 17.02
N GLY A 140 -7.61 -14.03 16.79
CA GLY A 140 -9.05 -13.86 16.96
C GLY A 140 -9.86 -14.79 16.07
N SER A 141 -9.48 -14.95 14.81
CA SER A 141 -10.16 -15.87 13.89
C SER A 141 -10.01 -17.33 14.28
N MET A 142 -8.86 -17.72 14.83
CA MET A 142 -8.65 -19.09 15.36
C MET A 142 -9.47 -19.36 16.63
N GLN A 143 -9.69 -18.37 17.47
CA GLN A 143 -10.51 -18.50 18.69
C GLN A 143 -12.01 -18.34 18.42
N SER A 144 -12.39 -17.69 17.31
CA SER A 144 -13.78 -17.39 16.98
C SER A 144 -14.71 -18.60 16.97
N PRO A 145 -14.37 -19.77 16.39
CA PRO A 145 -15.24 -20.93 16.40
C PRO A 145 -15.57 -21.41 17.82
N ILE A 146 -14.57 -21.42 18.71
CA ILE A 146 -14.72 -21.87 20.10
C ILE A 146 -15.59 -20.86 20.88
N ALA A 147 -15.32 -19.58 20.72
CA ALA A 147 -16.07 -18.50 21.35
C ALA A 147 -17.54 -18.48 20.88
N ASN A 148 -17.78 -18.68 19.59
CA ASN A 148 -19.13 -18.77 19.04
C ASN A 148 -19.89 -19.99 19.54
N PHE A 149 -19.22 -21.15 19.62
CA PHE A 149 -19.82 -22.34 20.20
C PHE A 149 -20.22 -22.13 21.68
N ALA A 150 -19.32 -21.58 22.49
CA ALA A 150 -19.60 -21.26 23.87
C ALA A 150 -20.78 -20.27 24.02
N ARG A 151 -20.85 -19.24 23.15
CA ARG A 151 -21.95 -18.28 23.13
C ARG A 151 -23.27 -18.92 22.77
N VAL A 152 -23.29 -19.82 21.79
CA VAL A 152 -24.50 -20.57 21.40
C VAL A 152 -24.96 -21.47 22.54
N MET A 153 -24.05 -22.18 23.18
CA MET A 153 -24.36 -23.01 24.35
C MET A 153 -24.92 -22.16 25.51
N GLN A 154 -24.37 -20.98 25.76
CA GLN A 154 -24.87 -20.06 26.76
C GLN A 154 -26.27 -19.54 26.41
N GLN A 155 -26.52 -19.18 25.15
CA GLN A 155 -27.85 -18.76 24.69
C GLN A 155 -28.91 -19.88 24.80
N LEU A 156 -28.51 -21.13 24.56
CA LEU A 156 -29.39 -22.29 24.77
C LEU A 156 -29.69 -22.50 26.25
N ALA A 157 -28.71 -22.32 27.14
CA ALA A 157 -28.90 -22.40 28.57
C ALA A 157 -29.82 -21.27 29.11
N ASP A 158 -29.61 -20.03 28.61
CA ASP A 158 -30.42 -18.84 29.00
C ASP A 158 -31.87 -18.91 28.49
N LYS A 159 -32.10 -19.57 27.34
CA LYS A 159 -33.45 -19.76 26.78
C LYS A 159 -34.22 -20.92 27.45
N GLY A 160 -33.66 -21.46 28.52
CA GLY A 160 -34.30 -22.54 29.30
C GLY A 160 -34.35 -23.83 28.53
N GLY A 161 -33.66 -24.86 29.03
CA GLY A 161 -33.63 -26.19 28.44
C GLY A 161 -35.03 -26.79 28.27
N ALA A 162 -35.71 -26.41 27.23
CA ALA A 162 -36.86 -27.12 26.68
C ALA A 162 -36.36 -27.71 25.35
N GLY A 163 -36.20 -29.02 25.33
CA GLY A 163 -35.92 -29.75 24.13
C GLY A 163 -36.94 -29.43 23.06
N ASP A 164 -36.46 -29.13 21.94
CA ASP A 164 -36.93 -29.39 20.61
C ASP A 164 -36.45 -28.23 19.70
N ALA A 165 -35.47 -28.50 18.93
CA ALA A 165 -35.21 -27.91 17.62
C ALA A 165 -33.80 -28.21 17.16
N VAL A 166 -33.62 -29.45 16.82
CA VAL A 166 -32.66 -29.77 15.74
C VAL A 166 -33.38 -29.34 14.46
N ALA A 167 -33.20 -28.14 14.05
CA ALA A 167 -33.33 -27.70 12.66
C ALA A 167 -33.12 -26.18 12.57
N GLU A 168 -32.20 -25.84 11.79
CA GLU A 168 -31.92 -24.56 11.16
C GLU A 168 -30.66 -23.86 11.67
N ALA A 169 -29.55 -24.40 11.15
CA ALA A 169 -28.38 -23.59 10.93
C ALA A 169 -28.73 -22.55 9.87
N PRO A 170 -28.63 -21.26 10.11
CA PRO A 170 -28.52 -20.33 9.01
C PRO A 170 -27.15 -20.59 8.38
N ALA A 171 -27.18 -21.20 7.22
CA ALA A 171 -26.10 -21.16 6.26
C ALA A 171 -25.93 -19.71 5.86
N GLU A 172 -25.07 -18.99 6.54
CA GLU A 172 -24.61 -17.70 6.12
C GLU A 172 -23.54 -17.91 5.08
N GLU A 173 -23.95 -17.58 3.88
CA GLU A 173 -23.27 -17.50 2.62
C GLU A 173 -21.77 -17.24 2.74
N ALA A 174 -20.99 -18.27 2.43
CA ALA A 174 -19.70 -18.08 1.83
C ALA A 174 -19.92 -17.53 0.41
N PRO A 175 -19.32 -16.43 0.00
CA PRO A 175 -19.31 -16.09 -1.42
C PRO A 175 -18.49 -17.15 -2.14
N ALA A 176 -19.22 -17.97 -2.88
CA ALA A 176 -18.68 -18.92 -3.82
C ALA A 176 -17.81 -18.17 -4.83
N ALA A 177 -16.57 -18.56 -4.91
CA ALA A 177 -15.76 -18.33 -6.08
C ALA A 177 -16.45 -19.05 -7.26
N GLU A 178 -17.07 -18.29 -8.12
CA GLU A 178 -17.58 -18.76 -9.39
C GLU A 178 -16.42 -18.85 -10.38
N GLU A 179 -15.88 -20.03 -10.41
CA GLU A 179 -15.06 -20.55 -11.50
C GLU A 179 -16.01 -20.84 -12.66
N THR A 180 -16.05 -19.98 -13.63
CA THR A 180 -16.59 -20.29 -14.94
C THR A 180 -15.48 -20.24 -15.95
N ALA A 181 -14.82 -21.38 -16.08
CA ALA A 181 -14.19 -21.78 -17.32
C ALA A 181 -15.30 -22.11 -18.33
N GLU A 182 -15.47 -21.28 -19.33
CA GLU A 182 -16.10 -21.68 -20.57
C GLU A 182 -15.42 -20.96 -21.73
N ALA A 183 -14.60 -21.74 -22.41
CA ALA A 183 -14.16 -21.43 -23.75
C ALA A 183 -15.29 -21.76 -24.72
N PRO A 184 -15.57 -20.94 -25.70
CA PRO A 184 -16.05 -21.45 -26.97
C PRO A 184 -15.10 -21.13 -28.12
N ALA A 185 -14.66 -22.21 -28.72
CA ALA A 185 -14.62 -22.51 -30.14
C ALA A 185 -14.42 -21.37 -31.14
N VAL A 186 -13.34 -21.54 -31.82
CA VAL A 186 -13.04 -21.23 -33.21
C VAL A 186 -14.27 -21.20 -34.12
N GLU A 187 -14.50 -20.09 -34.84
CA GLU A 187 -15.07 -20.08 -36.16
C GLU A 187 -14.58 -18.89 -36.99
N GLU A 188 -13.77 -19.24 -37.94
CA GLU A 188 -13.68 -18.86 -39.34
C GLU A 188 -13.65 -17.37 -39.72
N ALA A 189 -12.51 -17.04 -40.30
CA ALA A 189 -12.35 -15.97 -41.28
C ALA A 189 -13.16 -16.30 -42.59
N PRO A 190 -13.59 -15.29 -43.36
CA PRO A 190 -12.83 -15.15 -44.57
C PRO A 190 -12.44 -13.73 -44.98
N ALA A 191 -11.35 -13.73 -45.65
CA ALA A 191 -10.63 -12.86 -46.50
C ALA A 191 -11.41 -11.88 -47.40
N GLU A 192 -10.59 -10.97 -47.96
CA GLU A 192 -10.81 -10.15 -49.17
C GLU A 192 -11.41 -8.76 -48.90
N GLU A 193 -10.80 -7.66 -49.19
CA GLU A 193 -10.12 -7.22 -50.41
C GLU A 193 -9.42 -5.88 -50.11
N ALA A 194 -8.17 -5.74 -50.52
CA ALA A 194 -7.64 -4.46 -50.93
C ALA A 194 -8.05 -4.16 -52.37
N PRO A 195 -8.20 -2.92 -52.81
CA PRO A 195 -7.10 -2.27 -53.52
C PRO A 195 -6.99 -0.76 -53.20
N ALA A 196 -5.76 -0.25 -53.09
CA ALA A 196 -5.00 0.44 -54.09
C ALA A 196 -5.50 1.81 -54.60
N GLU A 197 -4.55 2.74 -54.56
CA GLU A 197 -4.38 3.94 -55.41
C GLU A 197 -5.33 5.12 -55.14
N GLU A 198 -4.93 6.35 -55.14
CA GLU A 198 -3.96 7.08 -55.95
C GLU A 198 -3.76 8.49 -55.38
N SER A 199 -2.53 8.90 -55.35
CA SER A 199 -1.89 10.15 -55.83
C SER A 199 -2.53 11.55 -55.62
N ALA A 200 -1.65 12.45 -55.31
CA ALA A 200 -1.44 13.82 -55.81
C ALA A 200 -2.34 14.93 -55.25
N GLU A 201 -1.80 15.88 -54.56
CA GLU A 201 -1.13 17.12 -55.01
C GLU A 201 -0.54 17.85 -53.78
#